data_adaef1513dd1204158bc4c8cb8e13040
#
_entry.id   adaef1513dd1204158bc4c8cb8e13040
#
_cell.length_a   1.000
_cell.length_b   1.000
_cell.length_c   1.000
_cell.angle_alpha   90.00
_cell.angle_beta   90.00
_cell.angle_gamma   90.00
#
_symmetry.space_group_name_H-M   'P 1'
#
loop_
_entity.id
_entity.type
_entity.pdbx_description
1 polymer ?
#
loop_
_entity_poly.entity_id
_entity_poly.type
_entity_poly.pdbx_seq_one_letter_code
_entity_poly.pdbx_strand_id
1 'polypeptide(L)'
;QRQRSSILAAEETRRLLREEFVQFPAEKIEAVCHAIAAHSFSAQIAPLTTEAKIVQDADRLEALGAIGLARVFAVSGALGLALFDGEDPFAQHRPLDDKRYALDHFQTKLLKLPQTMQTARGKQLAQHNAQFLVEFMAKLGAELAGENEGIDHKVIDAFSPAG
;
A
#
# COMPACT_ATOMS: atom_id res chain seq x y z
N GLN A 1 15.18 9.97 4.55
CA GLN A 1 14.65 9.81 5.92
C GLN A 1 13.66 8.63 6.05
N ARG A 2 12.67 8.49 5.14
CA ARG A 2 11.64 7.42 5.22
C ARG A 2 12.22 5.99 5.18
N GLN A 3 13.29 5.74 4.42
CA GLN A 3 13.92 4.40 4.35
C GLN A 3 14.56 3.94 5.67
N ARG A 4 14.95 4.87 6.54
CA ARG A 4 15.61 4.56 7.82
C ARG A 4 14.65 4.56 9.02
N SER A 5 13.40 5.01 8.85
CA SER A 5 12.47 5.18 9.97
C SER A 5 12.15 3.86 10.67
N SER A 6 11.89 2.78 9.93
CA SER A 6 11.60 1.47 10.53
C SER A 6 12.84 0.84 11.19
N ILE A 7 14.04 1.10 10.66
CA ILE A 7 15.29 0.64 11.27
C ILE A 7 15.51 1.36 12.60
N LEU A 8 15.37 2.68 12.63
CA LEU A 8 15.49 3.47 13.87
C LEU A 8 14.43 3.08 14.89
N ALA A 9 13.18 2.81 14.46
CA ALA A 9 12.14 2.30 15.35
C ALA A 9 12.51 0.92 15.94
N ALA A 10 13.11 0.03 15.15
CA ALA A 10 13.58 -1.27 15.63
C ALA A 10 14.74 -1.12 16.65
N GLU A 11 15.67 -0.20 16.42
CA GLU A 11 16.77 0.08 17.34
C GLU A 11 16.25 0.64 18.67
N GLU A 12 15.33 1.58 18.63
CA GLU A 12 14.71 2.14 19.83
C GLU A 12 13.86 1.10 20.58
N THR A 13 13.11 0.28 19.86
CA THR A 13 12.37 -0.84 20.47
C THR A 13 13.32 -1.80 21.17
N ARG A 14 14.47 -2.12 20.58
CA ARG A 14 15.49 -2.98 21.22
C ARG A 14 15.98 -2.38 22.52
N ARG A 15 16.27 -1.08 22.53
CA ARG A 15 16.70 -0.36 23.72
C ARG A 15 15.63 -0.43 24.81
N LEU A 16 14.39 -0.05 24.48
CA LEU A 16 13.26 -0.06 25.42
C LEU A 16 13.02 -1.46 26.03
N LEU A 17 13.00 -2.51 25.20
CA LEU A 17 12.75 -3.87 25.66
C LEU A 17 13.86 -4.39 26.60
N ARG A 18 15.11 -3.94 26.41
CA ARG A 18 16.24 -4.34 27.26
C ARG A 18 16.34 -3.54 28.57
N GLU A 19 16.03 -2.25 28.51
CA GLU A 19 16.29 -1.32 29.62
C GLU A 19 15.05 -1.06 30.47
N GLU A 20 13.87 -0.97 29.85
CA GLU A 20 12.64 -0.55 30.52
C GLU A 20 11.65 -1.72 30.72
N PHE A 21 11.65 -2.69 29.80
CA PHE A 21 10.76 -3.85 29.86
C PHE A 21 11.55 -5.15 30.14
N VAL A 22 12.31 -5.16 31.22
CA VAL A 22 13.22 -6.26 31.60
C VAL A 22 12.57 -7.63 31.78
N GLN A 23 11.23 -7.68 31.92
CA GLN A 23 10.46 -8.92 31.98
C GLN A 23 10.14 -9.50 30.59
N PHE A 24 10.39 -8.74 29.51
CA PHE A 24 10.17 -9.24 28.15
C PHE A 24 11.21 -10.33 27.82
N PRO A 25 10.79 -11.48 27.25
CA PRO A 25 11.71 -12.58 26.95
C PRO A 25 12.84 -12.14 26.03
N ALA A 26 14.07 -12.21 26.50
CA ALA A 26 15.26 -11.70 25.81
C ALA A 26 15.45 -12.37 24.42
N GLU A 27 15.12 -13.67 24.32
CA GLU A 27 15.19 -14.45 23.08
C GLU A 27 14.21 -13.99 21.99
N LYS A 28 13.18 -13.22 22.33
CA LYS A 28 12.18 -12.69 21.38
C LYS A 28 12.51 -11.29 20.88
N ILE A 29 13.42 -10.57 21.54
CA ILE A 29 13.72 -9.15 21.22
C ILE A 29 14.14 -9.00 19.76
N GLU A 30 15.07 -9.83 19.28
CA GLU A 30 15.57 -9.70 17.90
C GLU A 30 14.50 -10.04 16.86
N ALA A 31 13.59 -10.98 17.14
CA ALA A 31 12.47 -11.29 16.25
C ALA A 31 11.47 -10.11 16.13
N VAL A 32 11.18 -9.43 17.26
CA VAL A 32 10.35 -8.23 17.27
C VAL A 32 11.02 -7.10 16.49
N CYS A 33 12.29 -6.83 16.75
CA CYS A 33 13.06 -5.79 16.07
C CYS A 33 13.14 -6.06 14.55
N HIS A 34 13.33 -7.33 14.15
CA HIS A 34 13.32 -7.73 12.75
C HIS A 34 11.95 -7.46 12.11
N ALA A 35 10.85 -7.82 12.76
CA ALA A 35 9.50 -7.55 12.24
C ALA A 35 9.27 -6.04 12.06
N ILE A 36 9.70 -5.21 13.03
CA ILE A 36 9.63 -3.75 12.94
C ILE A 36 10.49 -3.22 11.80
N ALA A 37 11.73 -3.67 11.66
CA ALA A 37 12.60 -3.20 10.57
C ALA A 37 12.05 -3.59 9.19
N ALA A 38 11.52 -4.81 9.05
CA ALA A 38 11.10 -5.39 7.78
C ALA A 38 9.68 -4.99 7.34
N HIS A 39 8.83 -4.38 8.21
CA HIS A 39 7.45 -4.06 7.80
C HIS A 39 7.38 -3.02 6.68
N SER A 40 8.26 -2.02 6.72
CA SER A 40 8.20 -0.87 5.82
C SER A 40 8.51 -1.24 4.37
N PHE A 41 7.61 -0.88 3.46
CA PHE A 41 7.81 -1.04 2.02
C PHE A 41 9.08 -0.33 1.53
N SER A 42 9.38 0.85 2.06
CA SER A 42 10.55 1.64 1.65
C SER A 42 11.89 1.12 2.18
N ALA A 43 11.89 0.33 3.24
CA ALA A 43 13.12 -0.24 3.79
C ALA A 43 13.68 -1.39 2.94
N GLN A 44 12.84 -2.06 2.18
CA GLN A 44 13.17 -3.20 1.30
C GLN A 44 13.90 -4.34 2.02
N ILE A 45 13.61 -4.54 3.30
CA ILE A 45 14.14 -5.63 4.11
C ILE A 45 13.21 -6.84 3.97
N ALA A 46 13.77 -7.99 3.57
CA ALA A 46 13.01 -9.23 3.46
C ALA A 46 12.58 -9.74 4.84
N PRO A 47 11.28 -10.04 5.06
CA PRO A 47 10.81 -10.61 6.33
C PRO A 47 11.18 -12.10 6.38
N LEU A 48 11.97 -12.50 7.38
CA LEU A 48 12.50 -13.86 7.50
C LEU A 48 11.62 -14.76 8.35
N THR A 49 10.93 -14.21 9.37
CA THR A 49 10.05 -14.99 10.25
C THR A 49 8.58 -14.90 9.82
N THR A 50 7.77 -15.85 10.26
CA THR A 50 6.32 -15.85 9.98
C THR A 50 5.66 -14.58 10.53
N GLU A 51 6.03 -14.15 11.73
CA GLU A 51 5.52 -12.94 12.36
C GLU A 51 5.88 -11.70 11.54
N ALA A 52 7.14 -11.58 11.10
CA ALA A 52 7.56 -10.46 10.25
C ALA A 52 6.81 -10.43 8.91
N LYS A 53 6.53 -11.59 8.30
CA LYS A 53 5.71 -11.72 7.09
C LYS A 53 4.29 -11.24 7.32
N ILE A 54 3.66 -11.65 8.43
CA ILE A 54 2.29 -11.24 8.78
C ILE A 54 2.24 -9.73 9.05
N VAL A 55 3.17 -9.17 9.80
CA VAL A 55 3.24 -7.73 10.09
C VAL A 55 3.44 -6.91 8.83
N GLN A 56 4.31 -7.36 7.92
CA GLN A 56 4.52 -6.69 6.65
C GLN A 56 3.27 -6.73 5.76
N ASP A 57 2.57 -7.87 5.69
CA ASP A 57 1.33 -8.01 4.93
C ASP A 57 0.23 -7.12 5.52
N ALA A 58 0.11 -7.04 6.84
CA ALA A 58 -0.86 -6.18 7.51
C ALA A 58 -0.66 -4.69 7.18
N ASP A 59 0.59 -4.19 7.23
CA ASP A 59 0.91 -2.81 6.85
C ASP A 59 0.53 -2.53 5.38
N ARG A 60 0.84 -3.47 4.48
CA ARG A 60 0.50 -3.32 3.06
C ARG A 60 -1.00 -3.37 2.78
N LEU A 61 -1.76 -4.19 3.53
CA LEU A 61 -3.21 -4.29 3.41
C LEU A 61 -3.92 -2.99 3.74
N GLU A 62 -3.42 -2.20 4.70
CA GLU A 62 -3.98 -0.90 5.05
C GLU A 62 -3.88 0.16 3.93
N ALA A 63 -3.05 -0.08 2.93
CA ALA A 63 -2.96 0.78 1.75
C ALA A 63 -3.98 0.41 0.65
N LEU A 64 -4.78 -0.64 0.85
CA LEU A 64 -5.74 -1.17 -0.10
C LEU A 64 -7.18 -1.05 0.42
N GLY A 65 -8.15 -1.35 -0.46
CA GLY A 65 -9.57 -1.30 -0.11
C GLY A 65 -10.07 0.10 0.22
N ALA A 66 -11.19 0.19 0.92
CA ALA A 66 -11.85 1.47 1.21
C ALA A 66 -11.00 2.41 2.09
N ILE A 67 -10.30 1.86 3.08
CA ILE A 67 -9.41 2.65 3.95
C ILE A 67 -8.22 3.19 3.15
N GLY A 68 -7.60 2.36 2.33
CA GLY A 68 -6.50 2.76 1.45
C GLY A 68 -6.93 3.84 0.46
N LEU A 69 -8.11 3.69 -0.16
CA LEU A 69 -8.71 4.68 -1.04
C LEU A 69 -8.88 6.04 -0.35
N ALA A 70 -9.51 6.05 0.82
CA ALA A 70 -9.72 7.28 1.59
C ALA A 70 -8.36 7.95 1.97
N ARG A 71 -7.36 7.15 2.38
CA ARG A 71 -6.02 7.65 2.71
C ARG A 71 -5.31 8.29 1.53
N VAL A 72 -5.40 7.70 0.34
CA VAL A 72 -4.76 8.29 -0.86
C VAL A 72 -5.27 9.70 -1.08
N PHE A 73 -6.59 9.90 -1.12
CA PHE A 73 -7.14 11.22 -1.39
C PHE A 73 -6.94 12.21 -0.24
N ALA A 74 -7.02 11.75 1.02
CA ALA A 74 -6.74 12.60 2.17
C ALA A 74 -5.28 13.09 2.18
N VAL A 75 -4.32 12.19 1.93
CA VAL A 75 -2.89 12.54 1.88
C VAL A 75 -2.58 13.42 0.67
N SER A 76 -3.12 13.08 -0.50
CA SER A 76 -2.92 13.85 -1.72
C SER A 76 -3.49 15.27 -1.60
N GLY A 77 -4.68 15.41 -1.00
CA GLY A 77 -5.26 16.73 -0.71
C GLY A 77 -4.40 17.56 0.26
N ALA A 78 -3.87 16.93 1.33
CA ALA A 78 -2.96 17.59 2.26
C ALA A 78 -1.63 18.02 1.60
N LEU A 79 -1.19 17.33 0.55
CA LEU A 79 0.00 17.67 -0.22
C LEU A 79 -0.29 18.63 -1.39
N GLY A 80 -1.54 19.01 -1.62
CA GLY A 80 -1.95 19.88 -2.73
C GLY A 80 -1.86 19.22 -4.10
N LEU A 81 -1.92 17.88 -4.18
CA LEU A 81 -1.91 17.16 -5.46
C LEU A 81 -3.27 17.24 -6.15
N ALA A 82 -3.27 17.28 -7.49
CA ALA A 82 -4.49 17.09 -8.25
C ALA A 82 -5.02 15.65 -8.09
N LEU A 83 -6.33 15.47 -8.23
CA LEU A 83 -6.93 14.12 -8.15
C LEU A 83 -6.44 13.24 -9.31
N PHE A 84 -6.44 13.77 -10.51
CA PHE A 84 -6.02 13.12 -11.76
C PHE A 84 -5.67 14.20 -12.82
N ASP A 85 -5.11 13.76 -13.93
CA ASP A 85 -4.91 14.61 -15.10
C ASP A 85 -6.24 14.78 -15.86
N GLY A 86 -6.60 16.01 -16.24
CA GLY A 86 -7.89 16.31 -16.84
C GLY A 86 -8.07 15.77 -18.28
N GLU A 87 -6.97 15.53 -19.00
CA GLU A 87 -7.00 15.02 -20.39
C GLU A 87 -6.72 13.51 -20.46
N ASP A 88 -5.89 12.99 -19.57
CA ASP A 88 -5.51 11.56 -19.52
C ASP A 88 -5.52 11.05 -18.06
N PRO A 89 -6.70 10.87 -17.46
CA PRO A 89 -6.84 10.52 -16.04
C PRO A 89 -6.12 9.24 -15.62
N PHE A 90 -5.99 8.27 -16.52
CA PHE A 90 -5.41 6.96 -16.26
C PHE A 90 -3.98 6.78 -16.81
N ALA A 91 -3.35 7.87 -17.28
CA ALA A 91 -2.00 7.86 -17.84
C ALA A 91 -1.82 6.82 -18.96
N GLN A 92 -2.76 6.78 -19.92
CA GLN A 92 -2.69 5.88 -21.08
C GLN A 92 -1.67 6.36 -22.12
N HIS A 93 -1.45 7.68 -22.20
CA HIS A 93 -0.61 8.33 -23.22
C HIS A 93 0.48 9.23 -22.60
N ARG A 94 0.57 9.32 -21.29
CA ARG A 94 1.59 10.06 -20.55
C ARG A 94 2.32 9.16 -19.52
N PRO A 95 3.51 9.53 -19.06
CA PRO A 95 4.14 8.84 -17.95
C PRO A 95 3.35 9.06 -16.65
N LEU A 96 3.40 8.06 -15.77
CA LEU A 96 2.85 8.16 -14.41
C LEU A 96 3.64 9.17 -13.57
N ASP A 97 2.94 10.03 -12.83
CA ASP A 97 3.53 11.00 -11.90
C ASP A 97 2.68 11.09 -10.60
N ASP A 98 2.95 10.20 -9.65
CA ASP A 98 2.25 10.16 -8.36
C ASP A 98 2.65 11.26 -7.38
N LYS A 99 3.55 12.15 -7.78
CA LYS A 99 3.86 13.39 -7.05
C LYS A 99 2.98 14.55 -7.50
N ARG A 100 2.29 14.41 -8.62
CA ARG A 100 1.40 15.41 -9.19
C ARG A 100 -0.07 14.98 -9.14
N TYR A 101 -0.35 13.70 -9.38
CA TYR A 101 -1.68 13.15 -9.49
C TYR A 101 -1.92 12.01 -8.51
N ALA A 102 -2.98 12.13 -7.70
CA ALA A 102 -3.35 11.10 -6.72
C ALA A 102 -3.67 9.74 -7.36
N LEU A 103 -4.38 9.76 -8.50
CA LEU A 103 -4.80 8.55 -9.20
C LEU A 103 -3.61 7.74 -9.75
N ASP A 104 -2.52 8.39 -10.11
CA ASP A 104 -1.31 7.72 -10.58
C ASP A 104 -0.69 6.82 -9.50
N HIS A 105 -0.90 7.13 -8.22
CA HIS A 105 -0.41 6.31 -7.11
C HIS A 105 -1.03 4.90 -7.09
N PHE A 106 -2.22 4.74 -7.64
CA PHE A 106 -2.84 3.42 -7.80
C PHE A 106 -1.98 2.52 -8.66
N GLN A 107 -1.52 3.01 -9.81
CA GLN A 107 -0.71 2.24 -10.77
C GLN A 107 0.76 2.16 -10.39
N THR A 108 1.33 3.21 -9.78
CA THR A 108 2.75 3.21 -9.38
C THR A 108 3.01 2.25 -8.21
N LYS A 109 2.03 2.10 -7.30
CA LYS A 109 2.22 1.34 -6.07
C LYS A 109 1.07 0.38 -5.73
N LEU A 110 -0.17 0.89 -5.56
CA LEU A 110 -1.21 0.15 -4.85
C LEU A 110 -1.60 -1.15 -5.56
N LEU A 111 -1.85 -1.11 -6.86
CA LEU A 111 -2.23 -2.30 -7.66
C LEU A 111 -1.10 -3.33 -7.80
N LYS A 112 0.13 -2.99 -7.41
CA LYS A 112 1.28 -3.91 -7.36
C LYS A 112 1.44 -4.60 -6.00
N LEU A 113 0.80 -4.11 -4.94
CA LEU A 113 0.94 -4.66 -3.59
C LEU A 113 0.54 -6.13 -3.46
N PRO A 114 -0.52 -6.64 -4.14
CA PRO A 114 -0.86 -8.06 -4.05
C PRO A 114 0.28 -9.01 -4.42
N GLN A 115 1.12 -8.67 -5.40
CA GLN A 115 2.27 -9.47 -5.80
C GLN A 115 3.41 -9.44 -4.77
N THR A 116 3.39 -8.50 -3.85
CA THR A 116 4.44 -8.34 -2.83
C THR A 116 4.10 -9.00 -1.49
N MET A 117 2.90 -9.59 -1.36
CA MET A 117 2.47 -10.26 -0.14
C MET A 117 3.27 -11.52 0.14
N GLN A 118 3.54 -11.76 1.43
CA GLN A 118 4.40 -12.83 1.90
C GLN A 118 3.62 -14.10 2.26
N THR A 119 2.35 -13.94 2.64
CA THR A 119 1.48 -15.05 3.06
C THR A 119 0.36 -15.28 2.06
N ALA A 120 -0.12 -16.53 1.95
CA ALA A 120 -1.23 -16.87 1.06
C ALA A 120 -2.51 -16.09 1.43
N ARG A 121 -2.79 -15.96 2.73
CA ARG A 121 -3.96 -15.20 3.20
C ARG A 121 -3.81 -13.71 2.95
N GLY A 122 -2.63 -13.13 3.17
CA GLY A 122 -2.31 -11.74 2.83
C GLY A 122 -2.52 -11.47 1.35
N LYS A 123 -2.02 -12.35 0.47
CA LYS A 123 -2.21 -12.24 -0.98
C LYS A 123 -3.69 -12.25 -1.37
N GLN A 124 -4.47 -13.19 -0.85
CA GLN A 124 -5.91 -13.29 -1.12
C GLN A 124 -6.66 -12.02 -0.71
N LEU A 125 -6.41 -11.49 0.49
CA LEU A 125 -7.03 -10.27 0.98
C LEU A 125 -6.59 -9.04 0.15
N ALA A 126 -5.31 -8.97 -0.21
CA ALA A 126 -4.79 -7.89 -1.02
C ALA A 126 -5.39 -7.87 -2.43
N GLN A 127 -5.56 -9.02 -3.07
CA GLN A 127 -6.24 -9.14 -4.36
C GLN A 127 -7.68 -8.64 -4.28
N HIS A 128 -8.43 -9.09 -3.25
CA HIS A 128 -9.80 -8.63 -3.03
C HIS A 128 -9.89 -7.10 -2.83
N ASN A 129 -9.00 -6.54 -2.00
CA ASN A 129 -8.99 -5.11 -1.74
C ASN A 129 -8.46 -4.28 -2.92
N ALA A 130 -7.54 -4.81 -3.71
CA ALA A 130 -7.07 -4.17 -4.94
C ALA A 130 -8.17 -4.15 -6.01
N GLN A 131 -8.98 -5.20 -6.11
CA GLN A 131 -10.13 -5.25 -7.02
C GLN A 131 -11.12 -4.11 -6.71
N PHE A 132 -11.38 -3.82 -5.45
CA PHE A 132 -12.20 -2.67 -5.06
C PHE A 132 -11.64 -1.34 -5.59
N LEU A 133 -10.32 -1.16 -5.59
CA LEU A 133 -9.69 0.04 -6.16
C LEU A 133 -9.88 0.12 -7.68
N VAL A 134 -9.83 -1.02 -8.39
CA VAL A 134 -10.09 -1.09 -9.83
C VAL A 134 -11.56 -0.74 -10.12
N GLU A 135 -12.50 -1.23 -9.33
CA GLU A 135 -13.92 -0.91 -9.44
C GLU A 135 -14.19 0.60 -9.22
N PHE A 136 -13.52 1.20 -8.24
CA PHE A 136 -13.55 2.65 -8.07
C PHE A 136 -13.01 3.39 -9.30
N MET A 137 -11.86 2.97 -9.85
CA MET A 137 -11.30 3.57 -11.07
C MET A 137 -12.25 3.43 -12.26
N ALA A 138 -12.90 2.27 -12.40
CA ALA A 138 -13.86 2.01 -13.48
C ALA A 138 -15.11 2.89 -13.35
N LYS A 139 -15.61 3.07 -12.13
CA LYS A 139 -16.72 3.99 -11.86
C LYS A 139 -16.33 5.43 -12.16
N LEU A 140 -15.16 5.86 -11.72
CA LEU A 140 -14.64 7.19 -12.05
C LEU A 140 -14.50 7.40 -13.57
N GLY A 141 -13.99 6.40 -14.29
CA GLY A 141 -13.86 6.45 -15.76
C GLY A 141 -15.21 6.67 -16.46
N ALA A 142 -16.24 5.93 -16.03
CA ALA A 142 -17.58 6.09 -16.57
C ALA A 142 -18.16 7.49 -16.29
N GLU A 143 -18.00 8.01 -15.08
CA GLU A 143 -18.47 9.35 -14.72
C GLU A 143 -17.76 10.46 -15.52
N LEU A 144 -16.45 10.32 -15.73
CA LEU A 144 -15.69 11.26 -16.58
C LEU A 144 -16.10 11.21 -18.05
N ALA A 145 -16.61 10.08 -18.52
CA ALA A 145 -17.18 9.92 -19.85
C ALA A 145 -18.65 10.39 -19.94
N GLY A 146 -19.26 10.80 -18.82
CA GLY A 146 -20.67 11.20 -18.76
C GLY A 146 -21.66 10.04 -18.55
N GLU A 147 -21.18 8.84 -18.27
CA GLU A 147 -21.97 7.62 -18.06
C GLU A 147 -22.19 7.35 -16.57
N ASN A 148 -23.07 8.09 -15.93
CA ASN A 148 -23.24 8.06 -14.48
C ASN A 148 -23.79 6.76 -13.90
N GLU A 149 -24.49 5.92 -14.68
CA GLU A 149 -25.04 4.63 -14.24
C GLU A 149 -24.14 3.42 -14.53
N GLY A 150 -23.13 3.60 -15.38
CA GLY A 150 -22.22 2.56 -15.83
C GLY A 150 -20.93 2.46 -15.03
N ILE A 151 -20.11 1.50 -15.46
CA ILE A 151 -18.69 1.37 -15.12
C ILE A 151 -17.88 1.22 -16.41
N ASP A 152 -16.67 1.71 -16.43
CA ASP A 152 -15.75 1.54 -17.56
C ASP A 152 -15.11 0.16 -17.52
N HIS A 153 -15.62 -0.77 -18.33
CA HIS A 153 -15.11 -2.13 -18.44
C HIS A 153 -13.67 -2.19 -18.96
N LYS A 154 -13.23 -1.23 -19.76
CA LYS A 154 -11.83 -1.16 -20.22
C LYS A 154 -10.86 -0.95 -19.06
N VAL A 155 -11.27 -0.16 -18.05
CA VAL A 155 -10.50 0.02 -16.81
C VAL A 155 -10.46 -1.28 -16.02
N ILE A 156 -11.57 -2.01 -15.90
CA ILE A 156 -11.61 -3.33 -15.26
C ILE A 156 -10.63 -4.26 -15.93
N ASP A 157 -10.70 -4.41 -17.26
CA ASP A 157 -9.86 -5.33 -18.02
C ASP A 157 -8.38 -4.97 -17.96
N ALA A 158 -8.04 -3.67 -17.95
CA ALA A 158 -6.66 -3.20 -17.93
C ALA A 158 -5.98 -3.35 -16.56
N PHE A 159 -6.73 -3.25 -15.47
CA PHE A 159 -6.15 -3.10 -14.13
C PHE A 159 -6.54 -4.18 -13.12
N SER A 160 -7.40 -5.14 -13.48
CA SER A 160 -7.73 -6.25 -12.57
C SER A 160 -6.49 -7.03 -12.16
N PRO A 161 -6.34 -7.39 -10.87
CA PRO A 161 -5.20 -8.18 -10.42
C PRO A 161 -5.16 -9.52 -11.16
N ALA A 162 -3.99 -9.89 -11.69
CA ALA A 162 -3.78 -11.22 -12.23
C ALA A 162 -4.03 -12.27 -11.13
N GLY A 163 -4.82 -13.28 -11.42
CA GLY A 163 -5.23 -14.37 -10.53
C GLY A 163 -4.06 -15.21 -9.99
#